data_48beb2c39eaefd1b926f6cc42cb83c99
#
_entry.id   48beb2c39eaefd1b926f6cc42cb83c99
#
_cell.length_a   1.000
_cell.length_b   1.000
_cell.length_c   1.000
_cell.angle_alpha   90.00
_cell.angle_beta   90.00
_cell.angle_gamma   90.00
#
_symmetry.space_group_name_H-M   'P 1'
#
loop_
_entity.id
_entity.type
_entity.pdbx_description
1 polymer ?
#
loop_
_entity_poly.entity_id
_entity_poly.type
_entity_poly.pdbx_seq_one_letter_code
_entity_poly.pdbx_strand_id
1 'polypeptide(L)'
;MDVVEKYLSAGVGRVILGTSAVQNPEFLASAIKKYGDKIAVGVDLKDGYVAIKGWIEKSQYSCDEFFKKLQALGVKYVICTDVSRDGAMQGTNLGLYSELSKKYKIELIASGGVSSLDDIKALKNLSLYGAIIGKAYYTGAIDLKDALKVAK
;
A
#
# COMPACT_ATOMS: atom_id res chain seq x y z
N MET A 1 9.39 3.57 18.55
CA MET A 1 10.00 4.69 17.80
C MET A 1 11.45 4.38 17.41
N ASP A 2 12.24 3.79 18.28
CA ASP A 2 13.68 3.49 18.09
C ASP A 2 13.99 2.64 16.85
N VAL A 3 13.12 1.67 16.52
CA VAL A 3 13.26 0.85 15.31
C VAL A 3 13.13 1.70 14.03
N VAL A 4 12.17 2.61 13.99
CA VAL A 4 11.99 3.53 12.84
C VAL A 4 13.23 4.40 12.67
N GLU A 5 13.70 4.99 13.77
CA GLU A 5 14.89 5.84 13.77
C GLU A 5 16.16 5.09 13.33
N LYS A 6 16.32 3.86 13.80
CA LYS A 6 17.44 2.98 13.42
C LYS A 6 17.49 2.76 11.89
N TYR A 7 16.36 2.42 11.27
CA TYR A 7 16.31 2.20 9.81
C TYR A 7 16.55 3.48 9.02
N LEU A 8 15.93 4.59 9.42
CA LEU A 8 16.14 5.87 8.75
C LEU A 8 17.57 6.37 8.88
N SER A 9 18.22 6.18 10.05
CA SER A 9 19.62 6.53 10.27
C SER A 9 20.58 5.64 9.47
N ALA A 10 20.17 4.40 9.17
CA ALA A 10 20.92 3.49 8.30
C ALA A 10 20.79 3.82 6.80
N GLY A 11 20.08 4.91 6.45
CA GLY A 11 19.94 5.37 5.06
C GLY A 11 18.71 4.82 4.33
N VAL A 12 17.80 4.11 5.02
CA VAL A 12 16.52 3.70 4.42
C VAL A 12 15.69 4.95 4.10
N GLY A 13 15.24 5.08 2.87
CA GLY A 13 14.49 6.24 2.40
C GLY A 13 13.07 6.34 2.98
N ARG A 14 12.44 5.18 3.28
CA ARG A 14 11.07 5.12 3.82
C ARG A 14 10.84 3.86 4.64
N VAL A 15 10.14 3.99 5.75
CA VAL A 15 9.74 2.88 6.63
C VAL A 15 8.24 2.63 6.48
N ILE A 16 7.85 1.38 6.34
CA ILE A 16 6.45 0.96 6.20
C ILE A 16 5.94 0.48 7.55
N LEU A 17 4.83 1.04 8.01
CA LEU A 17 4.13 0.64 9.22
C LEU A 17 2.86 -0.13 8.83
N GLY A 18 2.76 -1.39 9.21
CA GLY A 18 1.59 -2.26 8.99
C GLY A 18 0.71 -2.37 10.23
N THR A 19 0.66 -3.54 10.85
CA THR A 19 -0.15 -3.84 12.05
C THR A 19 0.00 -2.79 13.16
N SER A 20 1.22 -2.26 13.36
CA SER A 20 1.48 -1.23 14.38
C SER A 20 0.73 0.08 14.12
N ALA A 21 0.50 0.44 12.85
CA ALA A 21 -0.27 1.63 12.48
C ALA A 21 -1.75 1.47 12.82
N VAL A 22 -2.28 0.25 12.76
CA VAL A 22 -3.68 -0.07 13.09
C VAL A 22 -3.88 -0.17 14.58
N GLN A 23 -2.99 -0.87 15.28
CA GLN A 23 -3.14 -1.18 16.70
C GLN A 23 -2.70 -0.05 17.64
N ASN A 24 -1.82 0.83 17.19
CA ASN A 24 -1.30 1.94 18.00
C ASN A 24 -1.40 3.29 17.27
N PRO A 25 -2.59 3.93 17.31
CA PRO A 25 -2.82 5.21 16.64
C PRO A 25 -1.92 6.35 17.13
N GLU A 26 -1.57 6.35 18.41
CA GLU A 26 -0.69 7.38 19.00
C GLU A 26 0.75 7.24 18.48
N PHE A 27 1.21 6.00 18.34
CA PHE A 27 2.49 5.71 17.71
C PHE A 27 2.51 6.19 16.25
N LEU A 28 1.45 5.89 15.48
CA LEU A 28 1.34 6.34 14.09
C LEU A 28 1.37 7.87 14.01
N ALA A 29 0.54 8.55 14.81
CA ALA A 29 0.51 10.01 14.83
C ALA A 29 1.88 10.64 15.16
N SER A 30 2.57 10.07 16.15
CA SER A 30 3.92 10.50 16.55
C SER A 30 4.94 10.25 15.45
N ALA A 31 4.87 9.11 14.75
CA ALA A 31 5.76 8.77 13.65
C ALA A 31 5.56 9.71 12.45
N ILE A 32 4.31 10.01 12.09
CA ILE A 32 3.99 10.96 11.01
C ILE A 32 4.47 12.37 11.38
N LYS A 33 4.20 12.82 12.60
CA LYS A 33 4.66 14.14 13.09
C LYS A 33 6.19 14.28 13.04
N LYS A 34 6.93 13.23 13.40
CA LYS A 34 8.40 13.27 13.49
C LYS A 34 9.08 13.05 12.12
N TYR A 35 8.56 12.16 11.29
CA TYR A 35 9.25 11.69 10.09
C TYR A 35 8.53 12.00 8.76
N GLY A 36 7.26 12.41 8.81
CA GLY A 36 6.50 12.85 7.63
C GLY A 36 6.52 11.83 6.49
N ASP A 37 6.98 12.30 5.33
CA ASP A 37 7.06 11.54 4.07
C ASP A 37 7.98 10.31 4.10
N LYS A 38 8.78 10.16 5.15
CA LYS A 38 9.61 8.97 5.37
C LYS A 38 8.81 7.78 5.96
N ILE A 39 7.54 8.00 6.28
CA ILE A 39 6.63 6.93 6.71
C ILE A 39 5.64 6.62 5.60
N ALA A 40 5.46 5.33 5.33
CA ALA A 40 4.33 4.80 4.57
C ALA A 40 3.51 3.87 5.46
N VAL A 41 2.22 3.75 5.18
CA VAL A 41 1.35 2.80 5.90
C VAL A 41 0.97 1.66 4.97
N GLY A 42 1.19 0.42 5.41
CA GLY A 42 0.70 -0.78 4.76
C GLY A 42 -0.72 -1.09 5.25
N VAL A 43 -1.64 -1.19 4.30
CA VAL A 43 -3.06 -1.49 4.55
C VAL A 43 -3.43 -2.72 3.74
N ASP A 44 -3.57 -3.84 4.41
CA ASP A 44 -4.02 -5.09 3.80
C ASP A 44 -5.53 -5.20 3.98
N LEU A 45 -6.27 -5.36 2.87
CA LEU A 45 -7.72 -5.42 2.88
C LEU A 45 -8.22 -6.83 2.62
N LYS A 46 -9.10 -7.31 3.50
CA LYS A 46 -9.79 -8.59 3.38
C LYS A 46 -11.28 -8.39 3.66
N ASP A 47 -12.12 -8.70 2.67
CA ASP A 47 -13.59 -8.56 2.74
C ASP A 47 -14.03 -7.14 3.18
N GLY A 48 -13.36 -6.09 2.69
CA GLY A 48 -13.68 -4.70 3.00
C GLY A 48 -13.16 -4.16 4.33
N TYR A 49 -12.45 -4.98 5.12
CA TYR A 49 -11.86 -4.61 6.40
C TYR A 49 -10.33 -4.65 6.37
N VAL A 50 -9.71 -3.86 7.22
CA VAL A 50 -8.26 -3.88 7.39
C VAL A 50 -7.84 -5.15 8.12
N ALA A 51 -6.97 -5.95 7.49
CA ALA A 51 -6.40 -7.15 8.08
C ALA A 51 -5.09 -6.81 8.82
N ILE A 52 -4.81 -7.56 9.87
CA ILE A 52 -3.63 -7.42 10.72
C ILE A 52 -2.99 -8.78 10.99
N LYS A 53 -1.78 -8.77 11.56
CA LYS A 53 -1.05 -9.99 11.97
C LYS A 53 -0.88 -10.99 10.82
N GLY A 54 -0.45 -10.51 9.64
CA GLY A 54 -0.28 -11.40 8.48
C GLY A 54 -1.59 -11.99 7.96
N TRP A 55 -2.66 -11.17 7.96
CA TRP A 55 -4.00 -11.50 7.43
C TRP A 55 -4.80 -12.52 8.27
N ILE A 56 -4.29 -12.88 9.45
CA ILE A 56 -4.95 -13.84 10.35
C ILE A 56 -6.19 -13.23 11.02
N GLU A 57 -6.11 -11.93 11.36
CA GLU A 57 -7.18 -11.23 12.05
C GLU A 57 -7.68 -10.04 11.24
N LYS A 58 -8.99 -9.79 11.30
CA LYS A 58 -9.60 -8.54 10.84
C LYS A 58 -9.56 -7.53 11.97
N SER A 59 -9.18 -6.29 11.68
CA SER A 59 -9.31 -5.19 12.64
C SER A 59 -10.77 -4.72 12.71
N GLN A 60 -11.04 -3.82 13.65
CA GLN A 60 -12.34 -3.16 13.77
C GLN A 60 -12.61 -2.13 12.65
N TYR A 61 -11.61 -1.76 11.87
CA TYR A 61 -11.73 -0.72 10.86
C TYR A 61 -12.14 -1.30 9.51
N SER A 62 -13.22 -0.75 8.95
CA SER A 62 -13.48 -0.84 7.51
C SER A 62 -12.40 -0.08 6.72
N CYS A 63 -12.28 -0.39 5.44
CA CYS A 63 -11.37 0.33 4.54
C CYS A 63 -11.60 1.85 4.62
N ASP A 64 -12.85 2.29 4.52
CA ASP A 64 -13.23 3.70 4.49
C ASP A 64 -12.86 4.43 5.79
N GLU A 65 -13.20 3.84 6.94
CA GLU A 65 -12.86 4.43 8.24
C GLU A 65 -11.36 4.59 8.43
N PHE A 66 -10.59 3.59 8.02
CA PHE A 66 -9.15 3.65 8.19
C PHE A 66 -8.49 4.66 7.24
N PHE A 67 -8.89 4.72 5.96
CA PHE A 67 -8.37 5.70 5.01
C PHE A 67 -8.70 7.14 5.42
N LYS A 68 -9.91 7.41 5.95
CA LYS A 68 -10.26 8.71 6.53
C LYS A 68 -9.31 9.09 7.68
N LYS A 69 -9.03 8.13 8.56
CA LYS A 69 -8.11 8.35 9.67
C LYS A 69 -6.68 8.61 9.19
N LEU A 70 -6.18 7.86 8.23
CA LEU A 70 -4.85 8.07 7.65
C LEU A 70 -4.73 9.46 7.01
N GLN A 71 -5.74 9.87 6.24
CA GLN A 71 -5.77 11.21 5.64
C GLN A 71 -5.80 12.31 6.71
N ALA A 72 -6.62 12.15 7.77
CA ALA A 72 -6.69 13.12 8.87
C ALA A 72 -5.36 13.26 9.63
N LEU A 73 -4.57 12.19 9.73
CA LEU A 73 -3.23 12.19 10.32
C LEU A 73 -2.14 12.75 9.38
N GLY A 74 -2.48 13.07 8.13
CA GLY A 74 -1.51 13.57 7.15
C GLY A 74 -0.60 12.48 6.57
N VAL A 75 -1.03 11.22 6.58
CA VAL A 75 -0.30 10.12 5.92
C VAL A 75 -0.27 10.39 4.42
N LYS A 76 0.92 10.47 3.84
CA LYS A 76 1.09 10.73 2.41
C LYS A 76 1.10 9.45 1.57
N TYR A 77 1.77 8.41 2.01
CA TYR A 77 1.96 7.17 1.25
C TYR A 77 1.25 6.00 1.88
N VAL A 78 0.42 5.31 1.10
CA VAL A 78 -0.26 4.09 1.51
C VAL A 78 -0.02 2.98 0.50
N ILE A 79 0.49 1.85 0.96
CA ILE A 79 0.52 0.60 0.20
C ILE A 79 -0.76 -0.15 0.54
N CYS A 80 -1.65 -0.27 -0.42
CA CYS A 80 -2.92 -0.98 -0.24
C CYS A 80 -2.87 -2.33 -0.94
N THR A 81 -2.98 -3.41 -0.18
CA THR A 81 -3.01 -4.79 -0.69
C THR A 81 -4.43 -5.33 -0.66
N ASP A 82 -4.95 -5.74 -1.82
CA ASP A 82 -6.11 -6.62 -1.85
C ASP A 82 -5.64 -8.06 -1.62
N VAL A 83 -5.88 -8.57 -0.40
CA VAL A 83 -5.46 -9.91 0.02
C VAL A 83 -6.07 -11.00 -0.85
N SER A 84 -7.28 -10.79 -1.37
CA SER A 84 -7.95 -11.78 -2.24
C SER A 84 -7.28 -11.94 -3.60
N ARG A 85 -6.50 -10.95 -4.02
CA ARG A 85 -5.78 -10.93 -5.29
C ARG A 85 -4.31 -11.25 -5.13
N ASP A 86 -3.76 -11.16 -3.91
CA ASP A 86 -2.34 -11.35 -3.70
C ASP A 86 -1.91 -12.79 -4.06
N GLY A 87 -0.86 -12.90 -4.87
CA GLY A 87 -0.36 -14.17 -5.38
C GLY A 87 -1.28 -14.92 -6.35
N ALA A 88 -2.50 -14.46 -6.61
CA ALA A 88 -3.49 -15.15 -7.45
C ALA A 88 -3.18 -15.09 -8.94
N MET A 89 -2.39 -14.11 -9.42
CA MET A 89 -2.06 -13.91 -10.85
C MET A 89 -3.33 -13.76 -11.73
N GLN A 90 -4.37 -13.11 -11.21
CA GLN A 90 -5.67 -12.95 -11.86
C GLN A 90 -6.03 -11.48 -12.14
N GLY A 91 -5.03 -10.62 -12.18
CA GLY A 91 -5.20 -9.18 -12.31
C GLY A 91 -5.44 -8.48 -10.98
N THR A 92 -5.16 -7.19 -10.97
CA THR A 92 -5.28 -6.34 -9.78
C THR A 92 -6.70 -5.79 -9.63
N ASN A 93 -7.07 -5.31 -8.43
CA ASN A 93 -8.41 -4.79 -8.14
C ASN A 93 -8.56 -3.32 -8.57
N LEU A 94 -8.73 -3.09 -9.87
CA LEU A 94 -8.85 -1.74 -10.44
C LEU A 94 -10.03 -0.95 -9.87
N GLY A 95 -11.14 -1.61 -9.54
CA GLY A 95 -12.32 -0.98 -8.93
C GLY A 95 -11.98 -0.36 -7.59
N LEU A 96 -11.33 -1.12 -6.71
CA LEU A 96 -10.87 -0.66 -5.40
C LEU A 96 -9.95 0.56 -5.53
N TYR A 97 -8.92 0.46 -6.37
CA TYR A 97 -7.94 1.55 -6.51
C TYR A 97 -8.52 2.78 -7.17
N SER A 98 -9.46 2.63 -8.13
CA SER A 98 -10.18 3.75 -8.72
C SER A 98 -11.05 4.49 -7.70
N GLU A 99 -11.69 3.76 -6.79
CA GLU A 99 -12.48 4.36 -5.71
C GLU A 99 -11.59 5.13 -4.74
N LEU A 100 -10.55 4.47 -4.23
CA LEU A 100 -9.65 5.05 -3.23
C LEU A 100 -8.89 6.28 -3.75
N SER A 101 -8.39 6.23 -4.99
CA SER A 101 -7.65 7.35 -5.60
C SER A 101 -8.50 8.59 -5.83
N LYS A 102 -9.79 8.43 -6.08
CA LYS A 102 -10.74 9.55 -6.24
C LYS A 102 -11.19 10.13 -4.91
N LYS A 103 -11.28 9.27 -3.87
CA LYS A 103 -11.87 9.64 -2.59
C LYS A 103 -10.87 10.26 -1.63
N TYR A 104 -9.61 9.84 -1.68
CA TYR A 104 -8.58 10.24 -0.73
C TYR A 104 -7.39 10.93 -1.41
N LYS A 105 -6.88 12.00 -0.79
CA LYS A 105 -5.66 12.70 -1.22
C LYS A 105 -4.43 12.01 -0.62
N ILE A 106 -4.19 10.79 -1.06
CA ILE A 106 -3.10 9.92 -0.60
C ILE A 106 -2.38 9.39 -1.82
N GLU A 107 -1.05 9.35 -1.75
CA GLU A 107 -0.20 8.71 -2.75
C GLU A 107 -0.33 7.19 -2.62
N LEU A 108 -1.21 6.60 -3.43
CA LEU A 108 -1.59 5.20 -3.33
C LEU A 108 -0.65 4.31 -4.14
N ILE A 109 -0.18 3.23 -3.50
CA ILE A 109 0.62 2.17 -4.11
C ILE A 109 -0.23 0.91 -4.12
N ALA A 110 -0.57 0.41 -5.31
CA ALA A 110 -1.34 -0.80 -5.46
C ALA A 110 -0.50 -2.05 -5.15
N SER A 111 -1.09 -3.02 -4.46
CA SER A 111 -0.46 -4.31 -4.14
C SER A 111 -1.50 -5.43 -4.24
N GLY A 112 -1.05 -6.59 -4.71
CA GLY A 112 -1.89 -7.76 -4.92
C GLY A 112 -2.42 -7.88 -6.35
N GLY A 113 -2.15 -9.03 -6.97
CA GLY A 113 -2.70 -9.46 -8.24
C GLY A 113 -2.08 -8.87 -9.51
N VAL A 114 -1.14 -7.93 -9.43
CA VAL A 114 -0.46 -7.41 -10.64
C VAL A 114 0.21 -8.56 -11.38
N SER A 115 -0.29 -8.89 -12.56
CA SER A 115 0.08 -10.10 -13.32
C SER A 115 0.51 -9.85 -14.76
N SER A 116 0.25 -8.65 -15.29
CA SER A 116 0.52 -8.29 -16.68
C SER A 116 0.96 -6.82 -16.83
N LEU A 117 1.53 -6.48 -18.00
CA LEU A 117 1.82 -5.10 -18.36
C LEU A 117 0.53 -4.26 -18.51
N ASP A 118 -0.57 -4.88 -18.86
CA ASP A 118 -1.86 -4.19 -18.97
C ASP A 118 -2.42 -3.80 -17.61
N ASP A 119 -2.19 -4.59 -16.57
CA ASP A 119 -2.50 -4.17 -15.19
C ASP A 119 -1.73 -2.89 -14.83
N ILE A 120 -0.44 -2.83 -15.19
CA ILE A 120 0.41 -1.66 -14.91
C ILE A 120 -0.10 -0.42 -15.66
N LYS A 121 -0.47 -0.56 -16.95
CA LYS A 121 -1.07 0.52 -17.74
C LYS A 121 -2.37 1.01 -17.11
N ALA A 122 -3.23 0.08 -16.69
CA ALA A 122 -4.50 0.42 -16.07
C ALA A 122 -4.30 1.17 -14.74
N LEU A 123 -3.38 0.74 -13.89
CA LEU A 123 -3.03 1.43 -12.65
C LEU A 123 -2.43 2.83 -12.90
N LYS A 124 -1.58 2.97 -13.92
CA LYS A 124 -1.06 4.27 -14.36
C LYS A 124 -2.19 5.22 -14.79
N ASN A 125 -3.17 4.73 -15.54
CA ASN A 125 -4.33 5.52 -15.98
C ASN A 125 -5.20 6.00 -14.80
N LEU A 126 -5.14 5.33 -13.66
CA LEU A 126 -5.75 5.78 -12.39
C LEU A 126 -4.88 6.82 -11.65
N SER A 127 -3.75 7.21 -12.21
CA SER A 127 -2.78 8.16 -11.62
C SER A 127 -2.29 7.71 -10.24
N LEU A 128 -2.11 6.41 -10.03
CA LEU A 128 -1.53 5.90 -8.79
C LEU A 128 -0.05 6.24 -8.69
N TYR A 129 0.42 6.41 -7.47
CA TYR A 129 1.84 6.70 -7.21
C TYR A 129 2.76 5.55 -7.61
N GLY A 130 2.29 4.30 -7.47
CA GLY A 130 3.06 3.12 -7.85
C GLY A 130 2.29 1.82 -7.74
N ALA A 131 2.98 0.73 -8.06
CA ALA A 131 2.47 -0.63 -7.91
C ALA A 131 3.57 -1.57 -7.44
N ILE A 132 3.20 -2.58 -6.65
CA ILE A 132 4.09 -3.68 -6.27
C ILE A 132 3.88 -4.85 -7.21
N ILE A 133 4.96 -5.29 -7.84
CA ILE A 133 5.00 -6.50 -8.66
C ILE A 133 5.72 -7.57 -7.82
N GLY A 134 4.97 -8.58 -7.40
CA GLY A 134 5.49 -9.69 -6.62
C GLY A 134 5.72 -10.94 -7.48
N LYS A 135 4.82 -11.91 -7.37
CA LYS A 135 4.90 -13.24 -8.02
C LYS A 135 5.14 -13.15 -9.52
N ALA A 136 4.50 -12.21 -10.22
CA ALA A 136 4.63 -12.06 -11.67
C ALA A 136 6.08 -11.81 -12.14
N TYR A 137 6.87 -11.10 -11.34
CA TYR A 137 8.30 -10.91 -11.59
C TYR A 137 9.08 -12.21 -11.38
N TYR A 138 8.88 -12.88 -10.24
CA TYR A 138 9.62 -14.10 -9.90
C TYR A 138 9.29 -15.29 -10.81
N THR A 139 8.09 -15.33 -11.38
CA THR A 139 7.69 -16.36 -12.36
C THR A 139 8.04 -16.01 -13.81
N GLY A 140 8.59 -14.82 -14.06
CA GLY A 140 8.92 -14.34 -15.40
C GLY A 140 7.71 -13.90 -16.22
N ALA A 141 6.53 -13.76 -15.62
CA ALA A 141 5.34 -13.27 -16.32
C ALA A 141 5.45 -11.78 -16.70
N ILE A 142 6.21 -11.00 -15.92
CA ILE A 142 6.49 -9.59 -16.19
C ILE A 142 8.00 -9.37 -16.16
N ASP A 143 8.54 -8.82 -17.26
CA ASP A 143 9.89 -8.26 -17.29
C ASP A 143 9.88 -6.86 -16.64
N LEU A 144 10.81 -6.62 -15.72
CA LEU A 144 10.85 -5.35 -14.98
C LEU A 144 11.22 -4.15 -15.85
N LYS A 145 12.06 -4.35 -16.91
CA LYS A 145 12.41 -3.27 -17.83
C LYS A 145 11.20 -2.84 -18.65
N ASP A 146 10.37 -3.79 -19.07
CA ASP A 146 9.15 -3.50 -19.81
C ASP A 146 8.09 -2.88 -18.90
N ALA A 147 7.97 -3.36 -17.67
CA ALA A 147 7.13 -2.75 -16.64
C ALA A 147 7.49 -1.26 -16.42
N LEU A 148 8.78 -0.95 -16.30
CA LEU A 148 9.26 0.43 -16.14
C LEU A 148 9.00 1.32 -17.35
N LYS A 149 9.06 0.77 -18.58
CA LYS A 149 8.71 1.53 -19.81
C LYS A 149 7.23 1.90 -19.82
N VAL A 150 6.38 0.96 -19.40
CA VAL A 150 4.93 1.15 -19.36
C VAL A 150 4.52 2.11 -18.24
N ALA A 151 5.20 2.06 -17.09
CA ALA A 151 4.92 2.90 -15.93
C ALA A 151 5.30 4.38 -16.12
N LYS A 152 6.26 4.68 -17.01
CA LYS A 152 6.65 6.06 -17.37
C LYS A 152 5.62 6.72 -18.28
#